data_4d3cdff09c4ddfe2814ca816491f13b8
#
_entry.id   4d3cdff09c4ddfe2814ca816491f13b8
#
_cell.length_a   1.000
_cell.length_b   1.000
_cell.length_c   1.000
_cell.angle_alpha   90.00
_cell.angle_beta   90.00
_cell.angle_gamma   90.00
#
_symmetry.space_group_name_H-M   'P 1'
#
loop_
_entity.id
_entity.type
_entity.pdbx_description
1 polymer ?
#
loop_
_entity_poly.entity_id
_entity_poly.type
_entity_poly.pdbx_seq_one_letter_code
_entity_poly.pdbx_strand_id
1 'polypeptide(L)'
;MTHTTVSATGRTIADIIDRRDIWPVFQPIVDLATGAAVGLEALARGPQDSPLAFPDRLFAAARAAGRLGELDMLCAERALECAVTAERPPPLVFVNAEPAVLDQPLSPRLLQLIAAGLPFRQVLEFTERALPTVPGSLLRIAAGVEQYGNAIALDDVGVDPLSLALLPVLEPEIIKLDMHLVRNPDAVHTRTVCAVVRAEAARTGAVIVAEGIETPEDLATARALGAHWGQGWHFGRPAPIGAFSGDYSPDIAGALRPARPGFHLPHGTPFALAAQYDDAGPADTATIAAAVTILRDAVAADDTAVVVAASPQPIPAGITGSLSELLGHARSVILLDQPVPGEFTAAVLGAGYSHAISVRPGPDGGLMVLSDTAAVAEIVRALLTRHP
;
A
#
# COMPACT_ATOMS: atom_id res chain seq x y z
N MET A 1 22.30 -0.78 27.91
CA MET A 1 23.00 -2.07 27.70
C MET A 1 22.45 -2.66 26.41
N THR A 2 23.20 -2.53 25.34
CA THR A 2 22.85 -3.02 24.01
C THR A 2 23.03 -4.55 23.99
N HIS A 3 21.92 -5.29 23.96
CA HIS A 3 21.97 -6.73 23.73
C HIS A 3 22.34 -7.00 22.27
N THR A 4 23.61 -7.22 22.03
CA THR A 4 24.09 -7.73 20.74
C THR A 4 23.69 -9.20 20.66
N THR A 5 22.69 -9.51 19.83
CA THR A 5 22.29 -10.90 19.57
C THR A 5 23.36 -11.56 18.71
N VAL A 6 24.26 -12.31 19.34
CA VAL A 6 25.32 -13.08 18.66
C VAL A 6 24.72 -14.37 18.12
N SER A 7 24.92 -14.62 16.83
CA SER A 7 24.54 -15.86 16.13
C SER A 7 25.37 -17.05 16.62
N ALA A 8 24.88 -18.29 16.44
CA ALA A 8 25.64 -19.51 16.76
C ALA A 8 26.99 -19.61 16.01
N THR A 9 27.15 -18.90 14.89
CA THR A 9 28.40 -18.73 14.13
C THR A 9 29.16 -17.45 14.50
N GLY A 10 28.70 -16.72 15.54
CA GLY A 10 29.34 -15.48 15.97
C GLY A 10 29.06 -14.25 15.10
N ARG A 11 28.24 -14.36 14.05
CA ARG A 11 27.89 -13.21 13.16
C ARG A 11 26.78 -12.37 13.77
N THR A 12 27.01 -11.07 13.88
CA THR A 12 26.01 -10.09 14.28
C THR A 12 25.20 -9.65 13.05
N ILE A 13 24.05 -8.99 13.27
CA ILE A 13 23.28 -8.37 12.18
C ILE A 13 24.11 -7.29 11.46
N ALA A 14 24.96 -6.58 12.18
CA ALA A 14 25.88 -5.61 11.59
C ALA A 14 26.86 -6.29 10.62
N ASP A 15 27.47 -7.41 11.01
CA ASP A 15 28.36 -8.17 10.13
C ASP A 15 27.65 -8.65 8.86
N ILE A 16 26.39 -9.08 8.98
CA ILE A 16 25.59 -9.55 7.84
C ILE A 16 25.33 -8.41 6.85
N ILE A 17 24.93 -7.24 7.35
CA ILE A 17 24.66 -6.06 6.51
C ILE A 17 25.95 -5.57 5.86
N ASP A 18 27.03 -5.38 6.64
CA ASP A 18 28.29 -4.81 6.16
C ASP A 18 28.99 -5.70 5.12
N ARG A 19 28.82 -7.02 5.23
CA ARG A 19 29.33 -8.00 4.25
C ARG A 19 28.38 -8.30 3.13
N ARG A 20 27.18 -7.71 3.13
CA ARG A 20 26.11 -7.98 2.17
C ARG A 20 25.74 -9.48 2.12
N ASP A 21 25.76 -10.16 3.26
CA ASP A 21 25.58 -11.60 3.38
C ASP A 21 24.06 -11.96 3.46
N ILE A 22 23.33 -11.50 2.44
CA ILE A 22 21.91 -11.73 2.24
C ILE A 22 21.72 -12.46 0.91
N TRP A 23 20.88 -13.49 0.94
CA TRP A 23 20.55 -14.33 -0.21
C TRP A 23 19.04 -14.28 -0.46
N PRO A 24 18.58 -13.79 -1.61
CA PRO A 24 17.18 -13.92 -1.98
C PRO A 24 16.89 -15.36 -2.42
N VAL A 25 15.76 -15.89 -1.97
CA VAL A 25 15.08 -17.01 -2.62
C VAL A 25 13.81 -16.47 -3.25
N PHE A 26 13.28 -17.16 -4.23
CA PHE A 26 12.15 -16.69 -5.01
C PHE A 26 11.00 -17.67 -4.93
N GLN A 27 9.76 -17.17 -4.91
CA GLN A 27 8.56 -17.98 -4.93
C GLN A 27 7.68 -17.58 -6.12
N PRO A 28 7.13 -18.55 -6.89
CA PRO A 28 6.34 -18.22 -8.05
C PRO A 28 4.96 -17.70 -7.68
N ILE A 29 4.53 -16.67 -8.40
CA ILE A 29 3.15 -16.22 -8.49
C ILE A 29 2.63 -16.68 -9.85
N VAL A 30 1.46 -17.30 -9.89
CA VAL A 30 0.91 -17.93 -11.09
C VAL A 30 -0.44 -17.36 -11.44
N ASP A 31 -0.73 -17.31 -12.71
CA ASP A 31 -2.07 -17.05 -13.24
C ASP A 31 -2.97 -18.26 -13.00
N LEU A 32 -4.07 -18.08 -12.29
CA LEU A 32 -4.95 -19.18 -11.89
C LEU A 32 -5.77 -19.77 -13.05
N ALA A 33 -5.88 -19.08 -14.17
CA ALA A 33 -6.60 -19.57 -15.33
C ALA A 33 -5.70 -20.50 -16.18
N THR A 34 -4.42 -20.12 -16.34
CA THR A 34 -3.48 -20.83 -17.23
C THR A 34 -2.51 -21.73 -16.48
N GLY A 35 -2.25 -21.46 -15.18
CA GLY A 35 -1.22 -22.12 -14.40
C GLY A 35 0.21 -21.66 -14.71
N ALA A 36 0.38 -20.69 -15.61
CA ALA A 36 1.68 -20.15 -15.98
C ALA A 36 2.20 -19.17 -14.92
N ALA A 37 3.50 -19.16 -14.66
CA ALA A 37 4.11 -18.18 -13.76
C ALA A 37 4.05 -16.78 -14.39
N VAL A 38 3.58 -15.81 -13.60
CA VAL A 38 3.48 -14.39 -13.97
C VAL A 38 4.65 -13.59 -13.45
N GLY A 39 5.28 -14.06 -12.39
CA GLY A 39 6.41 -13.41 -11.74
C GLY A 39 6.94 -14.21 -10.56
N LEU A 40 7.93 -13.64 -9.92
CA LEU A 40 8.57 -14.22 -8.74
C LEU A 40 8.61 -13.21 -7.61
N GLU A 41 8.22 -13.61 -6.40
CA GLU A 41 8.45 -12.83 -5.19
C GLU A 41 9.83 -13.16 -4.60
N ALA A 42 10.61 -12.13 -4.34
CA ALA A 42 11.92 -12.23 -3.71
C ALA A 42 11.80 -12.19 -2.18
N LEU A 43 12.26 -13.26 -1.56
CA LEU A 43 12.19 -13.47 -0.12
C LEU A 43 13.60 -13.49 0.48
N ALA A 44 13.91 -12.55 1.35
CA ALA A 44 15.24 -12.43 1.97
C ALA A 44 15.58 -13.64 2.84
N ARG A 45 16.86 -14.04 2.78
CA ARG A 45 17.46 -15.04 3.68
C ARG A 45 18.80 -14.55 4.18
N GLY A 46 19.03 -14.69 5.46
CA GLY A 46 20.36 -14.52 6.06
C GLY A 46 21.21 -15.79 5.92
N PRO A 47 22.43 -15.81 6.50
CA PRO A 47 23.33 -16.97 6.43
C PRO A 47 22.67 -18.23 6.96
N GLN A 48 22.76 -19.34 6.19
CA GLN A 48 22.04 -20.60 6.47
C GLN A 48 22.35 -21.21 7.86
N ASP A 49 23.59 -21.07 8.31
CA ASP A 49 24.02 -21.62 9.62
C ASP A 49 23.86 -20.60 10.75
N SER A 50 22.96 -19.64 10.60
CA SER A 50 22.73 -18.56 11.54
C SER A 50 21.30 -18.59 12.08
N PRO A 51 21.09 -18.22 13.37
CA PRO A 51 19.72 -17.92 13.88
C PRO A 51 19.00 -16.83 13.10
N LEU A 52 19.73 -16.04 12.30
CA LEU A 52 19.22 -14.96 11.45
C LEU A 52 18.98 -15.42 10.00
N ALA A 53 18.88 -16.73 9.74
CA ALA A 53 18.64 -17.27 8.40
C ALA A 53 17.24 -16.90 7.84
N PHE A 54 16.24 -16.78 8.68
CA PHE A 54 14.87 -16.48 8.30
C PHE A 54 14.50 -15.01 8.53
N PRO A 55 13.61 -14.45 7.67
CA PRO A 55 13.29 -13.02 7.66
C PRO A 55 12.83 -12.50 9.02
N ASP A 56 11.94 -13.19 9.73
CA ASP A 56 11.38 -12.72 11.00
C ASP A 56 12.46 -12.34 12.01
N ARG A 57 13.45 -13.23 12.18
CA ARG A 57 14.56 -13.00 13.11
C ARG A 57 15.58 -11.99 12.57
N LEU A 58 15.79 -12.02 11.24
CA LEU A 58 16.70 -11.12 10.56
C LEU A 58 16.24 -9.66 10.70
N PHE A 59 14.98 -9.38 10.35
CA PHE A 59 14.39 -8.04 10.42
C PHE A 59 14.19 -7.59 11.88
N ALA A 60 13.80 -8.48 12.81
CA ALA A 60 13.74 -8.15 14.23
C ALA A 60 15.11 -7.74 14.79
N ALA A 61 16.18 -8.44 14.42
CA ALA A 61 17.54 -8.09 14.85
C ALA A 61 18.00 -6.76 14.25
N ALA A 62 17.70 -6.48 13.00
CA ALA A 62 18.00 -5.20 12.33
C ALA A 62 17.25 -4.04 12.98
N ARG A 63 15.97 -4.23 13.30
CA ARG A 63 15.16 -3.24 14.03
C ARG A 63 15.74 -2.95 15.40
N ALA A 64 16.11 -3.98 16.16
CA ALA A 64 16.73 -3.82 17.48
C ALA A 64 18.12 -3.13 17.43
N ALA A 65 18.82 -3.27 16.32
CA ALA A 65 20.12 -2.63 16.08
C ALA A 65 20.01 -1.22 15.46
N GLY A 66 18.80 -0.73 15.15
CA GLY A 66 18.58 0.55 14.46
C GLY A 66 19.07 0.57 13.00
N ARG A 67 19.21 -0.61 12.37
CA ARG A 67 19.71 -0.78 10.99
C ARG A 67 18.66 -1.39 10.04
N LEU A 68 17.37 -1.21 10.35
CA LEU A 68 16.29 -1.79 9.57
C LEU A 68 16.31 -1.30 8.11
N GLY A 69 16.50 0.02 7.89
CA GLY A 69 16.53 0.59 6.54
C GLY A 69 17.71 0.12 5.71
N GLU A 70 18.88 -0.06 6.34
CA GLU A 70 20.04 -0.60 5.62
C GLU A 70 19.83 -2.05 5.20
N LEU A 71 19.18 -2.86 6.05
CA LEU A 71 18.82 -4.23 5.72
C LEU A 71 17.79 -4.27 4.60
N ASP A 72 16.73 -3.48 4.70
CA ASP A 72 15.64 -3.44 3.71
C ASP A 72 16.17 -3.08 2.32
N MET A 73 16.95 -1.99 2.23
CA MET A 73 17.64 -1.59 1.01
C MET A 73 18.55 -2.70 0.45
N LEU A 74 19.31 -3.36 1.33
CA LEU A 74 20.18 -4.46 0.93
C LEU A 74 19.39 -5.66 0.40
N CYS A 75 18.25 -6.00 1.00
CA CYS A 75 17.38 -7.07 0.51
C CYS A 75 16.85 -6.74 -0.91
N ALA A 76 16.40 -5.50 -1.13
CA ALA A 76 15.97 -5.05 -2.45
C ALA A 76 17.11 -5.11 -3.49
N GLU A 77 18.30 -4.61 -3.14
CA GLU A 77 19.46 -4.69 -4.02
C GLU A 77 19.80 -6.13 -4.41
N ARG A 78 19.87 -7.04 -3.43
CA ARG A 78 20.21 -8.45 -3.67
C ARG A 78 19.15 -9.16 -4.50
N ALA A 79 17.87 -8.84 -4.28
CA ALA A 79 16.76 -9.37 -5.08
C ALA A 79 16.89 -8.96 -6.56
N LEU A 80 17.07 -7.66 -6.82
CA LEU A 80 17.21 -7.14 -8.18
C LEU A 80 18.50 -7.62 -8.85
N GLU A 81 19.64 -7.66 -8.15
CA GLU A 81 20.91 -8.19 -8.66
C GLU A 81 20.75 -9.65 -9.14
N CYS A 82 20.10 -10.50 -8.33
CA CYS A 82 19.84 -11.88 -8.71
C CYS A 82 18.90 -11.98 -9.92
N ALA A 83 17.83 -11.18 -9.93
CA ALA A 83 16.84 -11.23 -11.00
C ALA A 83 17.40 -10.74 -12.35
N VAL A 84 18.21 -9.68 -12.35
CA VAL A 84 18.87 -9.15 -13.58
C VAL A 84 19.87 -10.15 -14.15
N THR A 85 20.53 -10.95 -13.30
CA THR A 85 21.54 -11.95 -13.75
C THR A 85 20.94 -13.32 -14.07
N ALA A 86 19.63 -13.48 -13.93
CA ALA A 86 18.97 -14.74 -14.30
C ALA A 86 19.07 -15.00 -15.79
N GLU A 87 19.26 -16.27 -16.19
CA GLU A 87 19.32 -16.68 -17.60
C GLU A 87 18.04 -16.30 -18.35
N ARG A 88 16.91 -16.41 -17.67
CA ARG A 88 15.59 -15.93 -18.13
C ARG A 88 14.97 -15.08 -17.03
N PRO A 89 15.09 -13.76 -17.12
CA PRO A 89 14.46 -12.87 -16.15
C PRO A 89 12.92 -13.06 -16.14
N PRO A 90 12.29 -13.14 -14.97
CA PRO A 90 10.83 -13.21 -14.88
C PRO A 90 10.19 -11.90 -15.39
N PRO A 91 8.95 -11.92 -15.90
CA PRO A 91 8.27 -10.70 -16.34
C PRO A 91 8.02 -9.71 -15.21
N LEU A 92 7.69 -10.22 -14.03
CA LEU A 92 7.49 -9.43 -12.79
C LEU A 92 8.41 -9.93 -11.70
N VAL A 93 9.00 -8.98 -10.94
CA VAL A 93 9.78 -9.25 -9.72
C VAL A 93 9.15 -8.46 -8.58
N PHE A 94 8.64 -9.20 -7.61
CA PHE A 94 8.04 -8.62 -6.40
C PHE A 94 9.11 -8.46 -5.33
N VAL A 95 9.15 -7.28 -4.72
CA VAL A 95 10.16 -6.92 -3.71
C VAL A 95 9.46 -6.23 -2.56
N ASN A 96 9.60 -6.80 -1.38
CA ASN A 96 9.05 -6.25 -0.15
C ASN A 96 9.75 -4.96 0.26
N ALA A 97 9.03 -4.02 0.85
CA ALA A 97 9.54 -2.79 1.42
C ALA A 97 8.94 -2.51 2.81
N GLU A 98 9.80 -2.22 3.77
CA GLU A 98 9.41 -1.91 5.15
C GLU A 98 8.87 -0.47 5.26
N PRO A 99 7.63 -0.27 5.73
CA PRO A 99 7.03 1.06 5.83
C PRO A 99 7.83 2.05 6.67
N ALA A 100 8.49 1.56 7.72
CA ALA A 100 9.24 2.39 8.67
C ALA A 100 10.50 3.05 8.09
N VAL A 101 10.88 2.73 6.85
CA VAL A 101 12.10 3.24 6.21
C VAL A 101 11.85 3.95 4.88
N LEU A 102 10.58 4.16 4.54
CA LEU A 102 10.18 4.73 3.25
C LEU A 102 10.69 6.18 3.00
N ASP A 103 10.95 6.94 4.06
CA ASP A 103 11.48 8.31 3.94
C ASP A 103 13.01 8.36 3.83
N GLN A 104 13.69 7.20 3.82
CA GLN A 104 15.13 7.16 3.65
C GLN A 104 15.51 7.25 2.16
N PRO A 105 16.63 7.92 1.81
CA PRO A 105 17.09 7.96 0.43
C PRO A 105 17.47 6.55 -0.06
N LEU A 106 17.16 6.27 -1.32
CA LEU A 106 17.58 5.03 -1.96
C LEU A 106 19.11 4.91 -1.95
N SER A 107 19.61 3.70 -1.76
CA SER A 107 21.06 3.46 -1.81
C SER A 107 21.62 3.77 -3.22
N PRO A 108 22.90 4.19 -3.31
CA PRO A 108 23.52 4.41 -4.61
C PRO A 108 23.47 3.18 -5.53
N ARG A 109 23.52 1.99 -4.95
CA ARG A 109 23.48 0.75 -5.71
C ARG A 109 22.11 0.48 -6.29
N LEU A 110 21.05 0.69 -5.51
CA LEU A 110 19.67 0.53 -5.97
C LEU A 110 19.35 1.53 -7.09
N LEU A 111 19.78 2.79 -6.92
CA LEU A 111 19.65 3.82 -7.97
C LEU A 111 20.37 3.42 -9.27
N GLN A 112 21.58 2.83 -9.18
CA GLN A 112 22.30 2.33 -10.34
C GLN A 112 21.55 1.20 -11.07
N LEU A 113 20.98 0.25 -10.31
CA LEU A 113 20.21 -0.86 -10.89
C LEU A 113 18.97 -0.35 -11.62
N ILE A 114 18.22 0.56 -11.01
CA ILE A 114 17.02 1.15 -11.61
C ILE A 114 17.40 1.98 -12.86
N ALA A 115 18.43 2.81 -12.77
CA ALA A 115 18.87 3.67 -13.87
C ALA A 115 19.45 2.87 -15.06
N ALA A 116 20.00 1.69 -14.83
CA ALA A 116 20.48 0.81 -15.89
C ALA A 116 19.35 0.18 -16.72
N GLY A 117 18.11 0.26 -16.24
CA GLY A 117 16.95 -0.39 -16.83
C GLY A 117 16.85 -1.86 -16.41
N LEU A 118 15.71 -2.22 -15.86
CA LEU A 118 15.41 -3.59 -15.44
C LEU A 118 14.78 -4.36 -16.62
N PRO A 119 15.17 -5.62 -16.87
CA PRO A 119 14.59 -6.45 -17.94
C PRO A 119 13.21 -7.02 -17.56
N PHE A 120 12.62 -6.55 -16.46
CA PHE A 120 11.32 -6.94 -15.91
C PHE A 120 10.64 -5.71 -15.32
N ARG A 121 9.33 -5.80 -15.09
CA ARG A 121 8.62 -4.81 -14.29
C ARG A 121 8.75 -5.16 -12.82
N GLN A 122 9.31 -4.24 -12.02
CA GLN A 122 9.35 -4.39 -10.57
C GLN A 122 7.97 -4.12 -9.97
N VAL A 123 7.59 -4.91 -8.98
CA VAL A 123 6.43 -4.70 -8.14
C VAL A 123 6.92 -4.47 -6.71
N LEU A 124 6.69 -3.28 -6.17
CA LEU A 124 7.06 -2.97 -4.79
C LEU A 124 5.88 -3.33 -3.88
N GLU A 125 6.13 -4.20 -2.89
CA GLU A 125 5.11 -4.71 -1.98
C GLU A 125 5.16 -3.98 -0.65
N PHE A 126 4.00 -3.54 -0.17
CA PHE A 126 3.81 -2.95 1.15
C PHE A 126 2.74 -3.73 1.90
N THR A 127 2.99 -4.02 3.17
CA THR A 127 1.93 -4.58 4.00
C THR A 127 0.80 -3.57 4.20
N GLU A 128 -0.43 -4.03 4.31
CA GLU A 128 -1.60 -3.17 4.47
C GLU A 128 -1.50 -2.20 5.67
N ARG A 129 -0.72 -2.57 6.70
CA ARG A 129 -0.47 -1.74 7.89
C ARG A 129 0.28 -0.44 7.59
N ALA A 130 0.92 -0.34 6.44
CA ALA A 130 1.57 0.90 5.99
C ALA A 130 0.55 2.01 5.73
N LEU A 131 -0.64 1.67 5.21
CA LEU A 131 -1.66 2.63 4.83
C LEU A 131 -2.09 3.55 5.97
N PRO A 132 -2.54 3.07 7.14
CA PRO A 132 -2.92 3.95 8.24
C PRO A 132 -1.71 4.54 9.00
N THR A 133 -0.51 3.96 8.85
CA THR A 133 0.66 4.34 9.66
C THR A 133 1.47 5.47 9.02
N VAL A 134 1.77 5.37 7.72
CA VAL A 134 2.61 6.32 6.98
C VAL A 134 2.05 6.64 5.58
N PRO A 135 0.77 7.06 5.49
CA PRO A 135 0.10 7.18 4.19
C PRO A 135 0.77 8.19 3.25
N GLY A 136 1.26 9.30 3.78
CA GLY A 136 1.94 10.32 2.96
C GLY A 136 3.25 9.81 2.34
N SER A 137 4.09 9.13 3.13
CA SER A 137 5.34 8.52 2.65
C SER A 137 5.06 7.45 1.61
N LEU A 138 4.03 6.62 1.86
CA LEU A 138 3.62 5.58 0.94
C LEU A 138 3.20 6.16 -0.42
N LEU A 139 2.41 7.24 -0.44
CA LEU A 139 2.01 7.91 -1.68
C LEU A 139 3.20 8.53 -2.43
N ARG A 140 4.16 9.11 -1.73
CA ARG A 140 5.39 9.65 -2.35
C ARG A 140 6.23 8.55 -3.02
N ILE A 141 6.37 7.41 -2.36
CA ILE A 141 7.07 6.26 -2.93
C ILE A 141 6.29 5.67 -4.11
N ALA A 142 4.97 5.55 -3.98
CA ALA A 142 4.11 5.10 -5.06
C ALA A 142 4.31 5.95 -6.32
N ALA A 143 4.34 7.27 -6.17
CA ALA A 143 4.63 8.17 -7.29
C ALA A 143 6.02 7.93 -7.90
N GLY A 144 7.04 7.71 -7.07
CA GLY A 144 8.40 7.39 -7.53
C GLY A 144 8.45 6.05 -8.28
N VAL A 145 7.77 5.03 -7.77
CA VAL A 145 7.69 3.69 -8.39
C VAL A 145 7.03 3.79 -9.79
N GLU A 146 5.90 4.47 -9.89
CA GLU A 146 5.19 4.66 -11.15
C GLU A 146 5.97 5.50 -12.17
N GLN A 147 6.80 6.46 -11.72
CA GLN A 147 7.63 7.27 -12.60
C GLN A 147 8.61 6.42 -13.41
N TYR A 148 9.06 5.28 -12.86
CA TYR A 148 9.94 4.31 -13.55
C TYR A 148 9.17 3.19 -14.26
N GLY A 149 7.85 3.29 -14.39
CA GLY A 149 7.03 2.26 -15.04
C GLY A 149 6.79 1.01 -14.20
N ASN A 150 7.19 1.03 -12.93
CA ASN A 150 7.02 -0.07 -11.99
C ASN A 150 5.60 -0.09 -11.38
N ALA A 151 5.29 -1.08 -10.58
CA ALA A 151 3.96 -1.28 -9.99
C ALA A 151 4.04 -1.41 -8.47
N ILE A 152 2.88 -1.28 -7.81
CA ILE A 152 2.72 -1.41 -6.37
C ILE A 152 1.78 -2.57 -6.07
N ALA A 153 2.13 -3.37 -5.09
CA ALA A 153 1.26 -4.35 -4.47
C ALA A 153 0.97 -3.97 -3.01
N LEU A 154 -0.28 -4.15 -2.60
CA LEU A 154 -0.66 -4.12 -1.19
C LEU A 154 -0.77 -5.55 -0.69
N ASP A 155 0.04 -5.89 0.30
CA ASP A 155 0.21 -7.23 0.84
C ASP A 155 -0.53 -7.45 2.16
N ASP A 156 -0.80 -8.72 2.52
CA ASP A 156 -1.51 -9.13 3.74
C ASP A 156 -2.93 -8.54 3.89
N VAL A 157 -3.61 -8.19 2.78
CA VAL A 157 -4.92 -7.52 2.82
C VAL A 157 -5.97 -8.40 3.48
N GLY A 158 -6.62 -7.83 4.50
CA GLY A 158 -7.68 -8.48 5.29
C GLY A 158 -7.29 -8.76 6.72
N VAL A 159 -6.09 -8.39 7.16
CA VAL A 159 -5.67 -8.48 8.56
C VAL A 159 -6.10 -7.23 9.35
N ASP A 160 -5.98 -6.04 8.75
CA ASP A 160 -6.37 -4.76 9.35
C ASP A 160 -7.59 -4.13 8.63
N PRO A 161 -8.76 -4.04 9.29
CA PRO A 161 -9.95 -3.44 8.68
C PRO A 161 -9.77 -1.98 8.22
N LEU A 162 -8.87 -1.22 8.84
CA LEU A 162 -8.61 0.19 8.49
C LEU A 162 -7.96 0.33 7.11
N SER A 163 -7.24 -0.69 6.64
CA SER A 163 -6.58 -0.68 5.34
C SER A 163 -7.57 -0.58 4.19
N LEU A 164 -8.75 -1.21 4.32
CA LEU A 164 -9.79 -1.20 3.29
C LEU A 164 -10.33 0.22 3.03
N ALA A 165 -10.43 1.05 4.06
CA ALA A 165 -10.88 2.43 3.93
C ALA A 165 -9.89 3.29 3.11
N LEU A 166 -8.60 3.01 3.20
CA LEU A 166 -7.54 3.74 2.51
C LEU A 166 -7.14 3.12 1.15
N LEU A 167 -7.69 1.95 0.81
CA LEU A 167 -7.40 1.27 -0.46
C LEU A 167 -7.63 2.16 -1.69
N PRO A 168 -8.73 2.95 -1.81
CA PRO A 168 -8.94 3.87 -2.92
C PRO A 168 -7.94 5.03 -2.97
N VAL A 169 -7.27 5.34 -1.86
CA VAL A 169 -6.26 6.40 -1.81
C VAL A 169 -4.94 5.94 -2.43
N LEU A 170 -4.56 4.67 -2.20
CA LEU A 170 -3.35 4.10 -2.80
C LEU A 170 -3.61 3.64 -4.25
N GLU A 171 -4.73 3.02 -4.53
CA GLU A 171 -5.02 2.35 -5.82
C GLU A 171 -3.86 1.47 -6.31
N PRO A 172 -3.49 0.41 -5.59
CA PRO A 172 -2.38 -0.45 -6.02
C PRO A 172 -2.72 -1.20 -7.32
N GLU A 173 -1.72 -1.59 -8.12
CA GLU A 173 -1.90 -2.47 -9.28
C GLU A 173 -2.26 -3.89 -8.87
N ILE A 174 -1.82 -4.29 -7.68
CA ILE A 174 -2.00 -5.65 -7.18
C ILE A 174 -2.47 -5.59 -5.74
N ILE A 175 -3.44 -6.45 -5.40
CA ILE A 175 -3.97 -6.62 -4.05
C ILE A 175 -3.81 -8.08 -3.68
N LYS A 176 -2.97 -8.37 -2.66
CA LYS A 176 -2.72 -9.73 -2.18
C LYS A 176 -3.60 -10.02 -0.98
N LEU A 177 -4.46 -11.04 -1.13
CA LEU A 177 -5.34 -11.52 -0.07
C LEU A 177 -4.57 -12.45 0.86
N ASP A 178 -4.58 -12.12 2.15
CA ASP A 178 -3.94 -12.94 3.18
C ASP A 178 -4.49 -14.38 3.19
N MET A 179 -3.62 -15.34 3.47
CA MET A 179 -3.94 -16.76 3.54
C MET A 179 -5.09 -17.11 4.50
N HIS A 180 -5.32 -16.31 5.54
CA HIS A 180 -6.43 -16.53 6.47
C HIS A 180 -7.78 -16.39 5.80
N LEU A 181 -7.92 -15.54 4.79
CA LEU A 181 -9.15 -15.39 4.01
C LEU A 181 -9.42 -16.66 3.17
N VAL A 182 -8.38 -17.22 2.55
CA VAL A 182 -8.48 -18.48 1.79
C VAL A 182 -8.88 -19.64 2.68
N ARG A 183 -8.36 -19.70 3.90
CA ARG A 183 -8.66 -20.77 4.88
C ARG A 183 -9.98 -20.60 5.58
N ASN A 184 -10.60 -19.41 5.57
CA ASN A 184 -11.86 -19.11 6.25
C ASN A 184 -12.86 -18.40 5.31
N PRO A 185 -13.24 -19.01 4.16
CA PRO A 185 -14.04 -18.35 3.13
C PRO A 185 -15.44 -17.97 3.58
N ASP A 186 -16.02 -18.71 4.51
CA ASP A 186 -17.38 -18.50 5.01
C ASP A 186 -17.49 -17.48 6.15
N ALA A 187 -16.36 -16.95 6.64
CA ALA A 187 -16.37 -15.91 7.66
C ALA A 187 -17.00 -14.62 7.13
N VAL A 188 -17.78 -13.93 7.96
CA VAL A 188 -18.37 -12.62 7.61
C VAL A 188 -17.28 -11.64 7.20
N HIS A 189 -16.19 -11.61 7.95
CA HIS A 189 -15.02 -10.78 7.66
C HIS A 189 -14.48 -11.04 6.26
N THR A 190 -14.22 -12.31 5.88
CA THR A 190 -13.73 -12.69 4.55
C THR A 190 -14.66 -12.19 3.45
N ARG A 191 -15.97 -12.38 3.61
CA ARG A 191 -16.95 -11.89 2.62
C ARG A 191 -16.90 -10.37 2.47
N THR A 192 -16.79 -9.64 3.57
CA THR A 192 -16.69 -8.17 3.56
C THR A 192 -15.41 -7.72 2.86
N VAL A 193 -14.25 -8.25 3.25
CA VAL A 193 -12.96 -7.92 2.61
C VAL A 193 -13.01 -8.18 1.11
N CYS A 194 -13.41 -9.40 0.72
CA CYS A 194 -13.45 -9.78 -0.70
C CYS A 194 -14.46 -8.95 -1.51
N ALA A 195 -15.58 -8.53 -0.91
CA ALA A 195 -16.54 -7.66 -1.59
C ALA A 195 -15.90 -6.28 -1.90
N VAL A 196 -15.23 -5.67 -0.93
CA VAL A 196 -14.55 -4.37 -1.10
C VAL A 196 -13.38 -4.49 -2.08
N VAL A 197 -12.52 -5.49 -1.93
CA VAL A 197 -11.37 -5.71 -2.83
C VAL A 197 -11.81 -5.96 -4.27
N ARG A 198 -12.87 -6.75 -4.48
CA ARG A 198 -13.42 -7.00 -5.83
C ARG A 198 -14.03 -5.75 -6.45
N ALA A 199 -14.73 -4.93 -5.66
CA ALA A 199 -15.27 -3.64 -6.12
C ALA A 199 -14.14 -2.70 -6.54
N GLU A 200 -13.09 -2.62 -5.73
CA GLU A 200 -11.90 -1.81 -6.03
C GLU A 200 -11.17 -2.32 -7.27
N ALA A 201 -10.95 -3.63 -7.38
CA ALA A 201 -10.34 -4.24 -8.56
C ALA A 201 -11.15 -3.98 -9.83
N ALA A 202 -12.49 -4.07 -9.76
CA ALA A 202 -13.37 -3.75 -10.88
C ALA A 202 -13.30 -2.26 -11.28
N ARG A 203 -13.13 -1.34 -10.31
CA ARG A 203 -13.02 0.11 -10.54
C ARG A 203 -11.67 0.49 -11.14
N THR A 204 -10.58 -0.13 -10.69
CA THR A 204 -9.20 0.31 -10.99
C THR A 204 -8.47 -0.56 -12.00
N GLY A 205 -8.96 -1.77 -12.26
CA GLY A 205 -8.25 -2.80 -13.02
C GLY A 205 -7.13 -3.48 -12.23
N ALA A 206 -7.15 -3.41 -10.89
CA ALA A 206 -6.19 -4.09 -10.05
C ALA A 206 -6.31 -5.61 -10.16
N VAL A 207 -5.18 -6.31 -10.07
CA VAL A 207 -5.13 -7.77 -10.05
C VAL A 207 -5.21 -8.27 -8.61
N ILE A 208 -6.07 -9.24 -8.35
CA ILE A 208 -6.19 -9.88 -7.03
C ILE A 208 -5.32 -11.14 -7.02
N VAL A 209 -4.42 -11.25 -6.06
CA VAL A 209 -3.59 -12.43 -5.78
C VAL A 209 -4.09 -13.08 -4.50
N ALA A 210 -4.26 -14.40 -4.47
CA ALA A 210 -4.53 -15.13 -3.24
C ALA A 210 -3.25 -15.84 -2.76
N GLU A 211 -2.96 -15.70 -1.48
CA GLU A 211 -1.79 -16.30 -0.85
C GLU A 211 -2.09 -17.60 -0.13
N GLY A 212 -1.03 -18.34 0.24
CA GLY A 212 -1.13 -19.54 1.06
C GLY A 212 -1.88 -20.70 0.41
N ILE A 213 -1.92 -20.78 -0.92
CA ILE A 213 -2.52 -21.90 -1.64
C ILE A 213 -1.61 -23.12 -1.50
N GLU A 214 -2.01 -24.11 -0.72
CA GLU A 214 -1.24 -25.32 -0.46
C GLU A 214 -1.91 -26.57 -1.05
N THR A 215 -3.24 -26.55 -1.20
CA THR A 215 -4.05 -27.69 -1.64
C THR A 215 -4.91 -27.33 -2.86
N PRO A 216 -5.46 -28.33 -3.59
CA PRO A 216 -6.45 -28.08 -4.64
C PRO A 216 -7.73 -27.40 -4.13
N GLU A 217 -8.09 -27.63 -2.87
CA GLU A 217 -9.22 -27.02 -2.19
C GLU A 217 -8.97 -25.53 -1.96
N ASP A 218 -7.76 -25.15 -1.53
CA ASP A 218 -7.38 -23.74 -1.41
C ASP A 218 -7.43 -23.04 -2.76
N LEU A 219 -6.97 -23.71 -3.83
CA LEU A 219 -7.02 -23.19 -5.19
C LEU A 219 -8.46 -22.92 -5.64
N ALA A 220 -9.38 -23.86 -5.36
CA ALA A 220 -10.80 -23.68 -5.68
C ALA A 220 -11.40 -22.49 -4.89
N THR A 221 -11.05 -22.37 -3.61
CA THR A 221 -11.45 -21.27 -2.75
C THR A 221 -10.90 -19.94 -3.26
N ALA A 222 -9.62 -19.85 -3.58
CA ALA A 222 -9.00 -18.62 -4.10
C ALA A 222 -9.73 -18.11 -5.36
N ARG A 223 -10.07 -19.01 -6.28
CA ARG A 223 -10.87 -18.68 -7.48
C ARG A 223 -12.27 -18.18 -7.11
N ALA A 224 -12.92 -18.81 -6.14
CA ALA A 224 -14.26 -18.39 -5.67
C ALA A 224 -14.24 -17.02 -4.99
N LEU A 225 -13.16 -16.66 -4.29
CA LEU A 225 -12.94 -15.34 -3.71
C LEU A 225 -12.66 -14.25 -4.76
N GLY A 226 -12.41 -14.64 -6.02
CA GLY A 226 -12.19 -13.72 -7.13
C GLY A 226 -10.72 -13.45 -7.44
N ALA A 227 -9.79 -14.25 -6.93
CA ALA A 227 -8.39 -14.12 -7.26
C ALA A 227 -8.10 -14.46 -8.74
N HIS A 228 -7.27 -13.61 -9.37
CA HIS A 228 -6.78 -13.80 -10.73
C HIS A 228 -5.47 -14.59 -10.72
N TRP A 229 -4.60 -14.28 -9.76
CA TRP A 229 -3.33 -14.93 -9.56
C TRP A 229 -3.26 -15.59 -8.18
N GLY A 230 -2.30 -16.47 -7.99
CA GLY A 230 -2.14 -17.17 -6.73
C GLY A 230 -0.68 -17.49 -6.41
N GLN A 231 -0.42 -17.60 -5.12
CA GLN A 231 0.88 -17.94 -4.55
C GLN A 231 0.70 -18.97 -3.44
N GLY A 232 1.65 -19.89 -3.34
CA GLY A 232 1.64 -20.89 -2.27
C GLY A 232 2.42 -22.14 -2.64
N TRP A 233 2.53 -23.06 -1.67
CA TRP A 233 3.31 -24.29 -1.86
C TRP A 233 2.74 -25.24 -2.91
N HIS A 234 1.49 -25.09 -3.26
CA HIS A 234 0.87 -25.82 -4.36
C HIS A 234 1.58 -25.56 -5.69
N PHE A 235 2.09 -24.34 -5.91
CA PHE A 235 2.77 -23.94 -7.14
C PHE A 235 4.29 -24.04 -7.04
N GLY A 236 4.84 -23.94 -5.84
CA GLY A 236 6.26 -24.04 -5.56
C GLY A 236 6.67 -23.46 -4.22
N ARG A 237 7.69 -24.05 -3.64
CA ARG A 237 8.33 -23.52 -2.44
C ARG A 237 9.38 -22.48 -2.82
N PRO A 238 9.70 -21.51 -1.94
CA PRO A 238 10.80 -20.60 -2.17
C PRO A 238 12.11 -21.35 -2.48
N ALA A 239 12.76 -20.98 -3.60
CA ALA A 239 13.99 -21.62 -4.08
C ALA A 239 14.90 -20.56 -4.77
N PRO A 240 16.19 -20.86 -5.01
CA PRO A 240 17.05 -20.00 -5.82
C PRO A 240 16.44 -19.73 -7.20
N ILE A 241 16.67 -18.52 -7.76
CA ILE A 241 16.02 -18.07 -9.00
C ILE A 241 16.23 -19.05 -10.18
N GLY A 242 17.38 -19.71 -10.26
CA GLY A 242 17.69 -20.71 -11.29
C GLY A 242 16.82 -21.97 -11.26
N ALA A 243 16.05 -22.20 -10.18
CA ALA A 243 15.09 -23.29 -10.12
C ALA A 243 13.81 -23.00 -10.94
N PHE A 244 13.60 -21.74 -11.34
CA PHE A 244 12.43 -21.26 -12.07
C PHE A 244 12.79 -20.88 -13.52
N SER A 245 13.40 -21.82 -14.25
CA SER A 245 13.73 -21.64 -15.68
C SER A 245 12.53 -21.82 -16.62
N GLY A 246 11.32 -21.85 -16.07
CA GLY A 246 10.10 -22.24 -16.73
C GLY A 246 9.48 -21.24 -17.69
N ASP A 247 8.39 -21.65 -18.27
CA ASP A 247 7.60 -20.86 -19.20
C ASP A 247 6.81 -19.80 -18.43
N TYR A 248 7.35 -18.59 -18.41
CA TYR A 248 6.58 -17.43 -17.98
C TYR A 248 5.50 -17.12 -19.02
N SER A 249 4.36 -16.62 -18.55
CA SER A 249 3.31 -16.16 -19.47
C SER A 249 3.83 -14.97 -20.28
N PRO A 250 3.77 -15.02 -21.62
CA PRO A 250 4.45 -14.06 -22.48
C PRO A 250 3.88 -12.64 -22.43
N ASP A 251 2.66 -12.44 -21.92
CA ASP A 251 1.93 -11.18 -22.04
C ASP A 251 1.56 -10.53 -20.70
N ILE A 252 2.22 -10.94 -19.62
CA ILE A 252 1.85 -10.55 -18.25
C ILE A 252 2.19 -9.10 -17.94
N ALA A 253 3.24 -8.53 -18.54
CA ALA A 253 3.53 -7.11 -18.32
C ALA A 253 2.35 -6.20 -18.74
N GLY A 254 1.56 -6.65 -19.75
CA GLY A 254 0.33 -5.99 -20.18
C GLY A 254 -0.91 -6.31 -19.33
N ALA A 255 -0.86 -7.31 -18.45
CA ALA A 255 -1.98 -7.64 -17.55
C ALA A 255 -2.15 -6.62 -16.41
N LEU A 256 -1.08 -5.91 -16.04
CA LEU A 256 -1.13 -4.81 -15.10
C LEU A 256 -1.43 -3.50 -15.84
N ARG A 257 -2.28 -2.67 -15.25
CA ARG A 257 -2.52 -1.33 -15.82
C ARG A 257 -1.19 -0.58 -16.02
N PRO A 258 -1.10 0.30 -17.03
CA PRO A 258 0.05 1.17 -17.20
C PRO A 258 0.29 2.04 -15.95
N ALA A 259 1.55 2.33 -15.65
CA ALA A 259 1.92 3.29 -14.62
C ALA A 259 1.32 4.67 -14.95
N ARG A 260 0.92 5.41 -13.91
CA ARG A 260 0.25 6.72 -14.00
C ARG A 260 1.12 7.79 -13.31
N PRO A 261 2.24 8.23 -13.90
CA PRO A 261 3.14 9.21 -13.28
C PRO A 261 2.38 10.45 -12.80
N GLY A 262 2.56 10.83 -11.54
CA GLY A 262 1.90 11.97 -10.92
C GLY A 262 0.53 11.69 -10.28
N PHE A 263 -0.05 10.52 -10.48
CA PHE A 263 -1.36 10.16 -9.92
C PHE A 263 -1.41 10.25 -8.39
N HIS A 264 -0.35 9.80 -7.72
CA HIS A 264 -0.28 9.80 -6.25
C HIS A 264 0.08 11.17 -5.65
N LEU A 265 0.51 12.13 -6.47
CA LEU A 265 0.88 13.48 -6.07
C LEU A 265 0.06 14.53 -6.83
N PRO A 266 -1.25 14.63 -6.58
CA PRO A 266 -2.11 15.55 -7.32
C PRO A 266 -1.69 17.00 -7.07
N HIS A 267 -1.76 17.81 -8.14
CA HIS A 267 -1.43 19.23 -8.08
C HIS A 267 -2.69 20.05 -7.82
N GLY A 268 -2.66 20.89 -6.79
CA GLY A 268 -3.78 21.77 -6.47
C GLY A 268 -4.14 21.71 -4.98
N THR A 269 -5.00 22.61 -4.55
CA THR A 269 -5.56 22.56 -3.20
C THR A 269 -6.78 21.63 -3.17
N PRO A 270 -7.15 21.05 -2.01
CA PRO A 270 -8.33 20.22 -1.91
C PRO A 270 -9.59 20.84 -2.49
N PHE A 271 -9.82 22.13 -2.24
CA PHE A 271 -10.96 22.85 -2.80
C PHE A 271 -10.88 22.98 -4.33
N ALA A 272 -9.70 23.28 -4.87
CA ALA A 272 -9.51 23.40 -6.32
C ALA A 272 -9.65 22.06 -7.05
N LEU A 273 -9.26 20.96 -6.40
CA LEU A 273 -9.48 19.61 -6.92
C LEU A 273 -10.96 19.24 -6.86
N ALA A 274 -11.63 19.53 -5.74
CA ALA A 274 -13.06 19.29 -5.58
C ALA A 274 -13.89 20.00 -6.65
N ALA A 275 -13.52 21.24 -7.00
CA ALA A 275 -14.19 22.06 -8.02
C ALA A 275 -14.04 21.50 -9.46
N GLN A 276 -13.28 20.44 -9.68
CA GLN A 276 -13.23 19.73 -10.96
C GLN A 276 -14.36 18.69 -11.10
N TYR A 277 -14.98 18.33 -9.99
CA TYR A 277 -16.02 17.30 -9.94
C TYR A 277 -17.43 17.86 -9.74
N ASP A 278 -17.56 19.01 -9.05
CA ASP A 278 -18.87 19.60 -8.75
C ASP A 278 -18.75 21.12 -8.57
N ASP A 279 -19.87 21.84 -8.61
CA ASP A 279 -19.95 23.25 -8.37
C ASP A 279 -20.02 23.57 -6.86
N ALA A 280 -19.37 24.66 -6.45
CA ALA A 280 -19.40 25.10 -5.07
C ALA A 280 -20.76 25.65 -4.64
N GLY A 281 -21.29 25.10 -3.56
CA GLY A 281 -22.51 25.60 -2.92
C GLY A 281 -22.24 26.76 -1.92
N PRO A 282 -23.30 27.31 -1.32
CA PRO A 282 -23.19 28.33 -0.29
C PRO A 282 -22.39 27.84 0.93
N ALA A 283 -21.48 28.67 1.44
CA ALA A 283 -20.64 28.37 2.61
C ALA A 283 -21.11 29.13 3.86
N ASP A 284 -22.42 29.21 4.09
CA ASP A 284 -22.94 29.74 5.35
C ASP A 284 -22.84 28.70 6.49
N THR A 285 -22.93 29.15 7.72
CA THR A 285 -22.76 28.33 8.91
C THR A 285 -23.73 27.13 8.96
N ALA A 286 -24.96 27.31 8.51
CA ALA A 286 -25.97 26.25 8.57
C ALA A 286 -25.68 25.15 7.52
N THR A 287 -25.29 25.55 6.31
CA THR A 287 -24.94 24.62 5.22
C THR A 287 -23.69 23.82 5.55
N ILE A 288 -22.65 24.49 6.13
CA ILE A 288 -21.44 23.81 6.60
C ILE A 288 -21.77 22.82 7.73
N ALA A 289 -22.58 23.22 8.72
CA ALA A 289 -22.97 22.32 9.80
C ALA A 289 -23.74 21.09 9.31
N ALA A 290 -24.62 21.27 8.33
CA ALA A 290 -25.32 20.15 7.67
C ALA A 290 -24.35 19.20 6.96
N ALA A 291 -23.37 19.72 6.24
CA ALA A 291 -22.36 18.92 5.57
C ALA A 291 -21.46 18.14 6.55
N VAL A 292 -21.05 18.76 7.65
CA VAL A 292 -20.29 18.04 8.71
C VAL A 292 -21.13 16.96 9.37
N THR A 293 -22.44 17.14 9.46
CA THR A 293 -23.36 16.11 9.98
C THR A 293 -23.33 14.85 9.11
N ILE A 294 -23.21 14.97 7.80
CA ILE A 294 -23.09 13.81 6.88
C ILE A 294 -21.82 13.01 7.24
N LEU A 295 -20.71 13.69 7.46
CA LEU A 295 -19.44 13.03 7.84
C LEU A 295 -19.57 12.35 9.20
N ARG A 296 -20.17 13.02 10.18
CA ARG A 296 -20.38 12.48 11.52
C ARG A 296 -21.27 11.22 11.50
N ASP A 297 -22.36 11.26 10.76
CA ASP A 297 -23.29 10.13 10.68
C ASP A 297 -22.63 8.92 9.97
N ALA A 298 -21.77 9.16 8.98
CA ALA A 298 -20.97 8.12 8.34
C ALA A 298 -19.98 7.46 9.33
N VAL A 299 -19.26 8.24 10.12
CA VAL A 299 -18.35 7.71 11.16
C VAL A 299 -19.12 6.96 12.26
N ALA A 300 -20.30 7.45 12.66
CA ALA A 300 -21.10 6.79 13.67
C ALA A 300 -21.66 5.43 13.21
N ALA A 301 -21.80 5.24 11.91
CA ALA A 301 -22.30 4.00 11.31
C ALA A 301 -21.22 2.94 11.07
N ASP A 302 -19.94 3.34 11.07
CA ASP A 302 -18.82 2.44 10.72
C ASP A 302 -17.62 2.70 11.65
N ASP A 303 -17.34 1.76 12.51
CA ASP A 303 -16.23 1.82 13.47
C ASP A 303 -14.85 1.57 12.84
N THR A 304 -14.80 1.24 11.56
CA THR A 304 -13.57 1.11 10.76
C THR A 304 -13.29 2.34 9.90
N ALA A 305 -14.15 3.38 9.96
CA ALA A 305 -13.96 4.59 9.19
C ALA A 305 -12.71 5.36 9.61
N VAL A 306 -12.00 5.90 8.62
CA VAL A 306 -10.84 6.78 8.81
C VAL A 306 -11.23 8.22 8.51
N VAL A 307 -10.96 9.12 9.44
CA VAL A 307 -11.13 10.57 9.24
C VAL A 307 -9.78 11.18 8.87
N VAL A 308 -9.74 11.92 7.77
CA VAL A 308 -8.59 12.73 7.36
C VAL A 308 -9.02 14.18 7.34
N ALA A 309 -8.35 15.04 8.11
CA ALA A 309 -8.73 16.44 8.18
C ALA A 309 -7.52 17.38 8.23
N ALA A 310 -7.63 18.51 7.55
CA ALA A 310 -6.72 19.65 7.66
C ALA A 310 -7.53 20.92 7.89
N SER A 311 -7.20 21.64 8.96
CA SER A 311 -7.91 22.86 9.33
C SER A 311 -7.01 24.08 9.27
N PRO A 312 -7.46 25.20 8.67
CA PRO A 312 -6.77 26.47 8.77
C PRO A 312 -6.76 26.96 10.21
N GLN A 313 -5.79 27.81 10.54
CA GLN A 313 -5.79 28.55 11.80
C GLN A 313 -6.08 30.03 11.50
N PRO A 314 -7.12 30.64 12.04
CA PRO A 314 -8.14 30.06 12.95
C PRO A 314 -9.16 29.17 12.19
N ILE A 315 -9.76 28.22 12.92
CA ILE A 315 -10.84 27.38 12.41
C ILE A 315 -12.05 28.25 12.06
N PRO A 316 -12.68 28.11 10.90
CA PRO A 316 -13.87 28.89 10.53
C PRO A 316 -15.00 28.74 11.53
N ALA A 317 -15.72 29.85 11.82
CA ALA A 317 -16.85 29.86 12.74
C ALA A 317 -17.92 28.85 12.27
N GLY A 318 -18.46 28.07 13.19
CA GLY A 318 -19.47 27.04 12.92
C GLY A 318 -18.91 25.63 12.69
N ILE A 319 -17.60 25.47 12.47
CA ILE A 319 -16.99 24.14 12.26
C ILE A 319 -16.47 23.54 13.58
N THR A 320 -16.03 24.38 14.54
CA THR A 320 -15.27 23.94 15.72
C THR A 320 -16.00 22.88 16.56
N GLY A 321 -17.27 23.09 16.88
CA GLY A 321 -18.07 22.14 17.65
C GLY A 321 -18.32 20.84 16.91
N SER A 322 -18.76 20.97 15.68
CA SER A 322 -19.07 19.82 14.80
C SER A 322 -17.85 18.98 14.45
N LEU A 323 -16.68 19.63 14.27
CA LEU A 323 -15.41 18.93 14.04
C LEU A 323 -14.99 18.15 15.29
N SER A 324 -15.11 18.74 16.48
CA SER A 324 -14.80 18.05 17.73
C SER A 324 -15.68 16.81 17.94
N GLU A 325 -16.97 16.90 17.59
CA GLU A 325 -17.88 15.76 17.62
C GLU A 325 -17.48 14.67 16.59
N LEU A 326 -17.17 15.06 15.34
CA LEU A 326 -16.69 14.15 14.30
C LEU A 326 -15.46 13.39 14.77
N LEU A 327 -14.45 14.10 15.27
CA LEU A 327 -13.19 13.51 15.73
C LEU A 327 -13.38 12.64 16.97
N GLY A 328 -14.33 12.99 17.85
CA GLY A 328 -14.64 12.23 19.07
C GLY A 328 -15.31 10.87 18.82
N HIS A 329 -15.93 10.66 17.66
CA HIS A 329 -16.57 9.40 17.29
C HIS A 329 -15.64 8.49 16.44
N ALA A 330 -14.64 9.07 15.78
CA ALA A 330 -13.73 8.31 14.91
C ALA A 330 -12.70 7.53 15.72
N ARG A 331 -12.49 6.24 15.38
CA ARG A 331 -11.41 5.42 15.94
C ARG A 331 -10.06 5.72 15.32
N SER A 332 -10.04 6.10 14.06
CA SER A 332 -8.82 6.46 13.34
C SER A 332 -8.94 7.86 12.77
N VAL A 333 -8.00 8.73 13.15
CA VAL A 333 -7.98 10.13 12.73
C VAL A 333 -6.58 10.50 12.28
N ILE A 334 -6.47 11.01 11.06
CA ILE A 334 -5.25 11.60 10.52
C ILE A 334 -5.47 13.11 10.48
N LEU A 335 -4.91 13.79 11.50
CA LEU A 335 -4.92 15.25 11.55
C LEU A 335 -3.64 15.81 10.96
N LEU A 336 -3.78 16.72 10.03
CA LEU A 336 -2.66 17.36 9.36
C LEU A 336 -2.33 18.68 10.05
N ASP A 337 -1.11 18.79 10.57
CA ASP A 337 -0.62 19.96 11.32
C ASP A 337 -0.40 21.19 10.43
N GLN A 338 -0.25 20.99 9.12
CA GLN A 338 -0.10 22.09 8.17
C GLN A 338 -1.41 22.37 7.46
N PRO A 339 -2.07 23.47 7.80
CA PRO A 339 -3.31 23.85 7.15
C PRO A 339 -3.07 24.23 5.69
N VAL A 340 -4.04 23.93 4.83
CA VAL A 340 -4.10 24.56 3.52
C VAL A 340 -4.55 26.00 3.71
N PRO A 341 -3.75 27.01 3.35
CA PRO A 341 -4.09 28.40 3.63
C PRO A 341 -5.46 28.78 3.08
N GLY A 342 -6.33 29.29 3.95
CA GLY A 342 -7.68 29.75 3.59
C GLY A 342 -8.67 28.61 3.27
N GLU A 343 -8.34 27.35 3.50
CA GLU A 343 -9.24 26.22 3.25
C GLU A 343 -9.41 25.36 4.51
N PHE A 344 -10.60 24.82 4.69
CA PHE A 344 -10.88 23.72 5.60
C PHE A 344 -11.28 22.50 4.78
N THR A 345 -10.71 21.35 5.05
CA THR A 345 -11.09 20.11 4.39
C THR A 345 -11.12 18.96 5.39
N ALA A 346 -12.18 18.17 5.33
CA ALA A 346 -12.30 16.91 6.06
C ALA A 346 -12.90 15.85 5.16
N ALA A 347 -12.39 14.62 5.28
CA ALA A 347 -12.89 13.46 4.59
C ALA A 347 -13.13 12.30 5.56
N VAL A 348 -14.11 11.46 5.26
CA VAL A 348 -14.38 10.18 5.89
C VAL A 348 -14.28 9.10 4.84
N LEU A 349 -13.46 8.12 5.12
CA LEU A 349 -13.22 6.97 4.27
C LEU A 349 -13.66 5.72 5.02
N GLY A 350 -14.47 4.89 4.39
CA GLY A 350 -14.90 3.59 4.91
C GLY A 350 -14.76 2.50 3.86
N ALA A 351 -15.02 1.28 4.26
CA ALA A 351 -14.94 0.13 3.36
C ALA A 351 -16.05 0.18 2.30
N GLY A 352 -15.76 0.74 1.12
CA GLY A 352 -16.68 0.84 -0.01
C GLY A 352 -17.53 2.12 -0.05
N TYR A 353 -17.24 3.12 0.76
CA TYR A 353 -17.83 4.45 0.68
C TYR A 353 -16.82 5.54 1.08
N SER A 354 -17.09 6.78 0.66
CA SER A 354 -16.31 7.93 1.07
C SER A 354 -17.11 9.23 0.96
N HIS A 355 -16.78 10.18 1.83
CA HIS A 355 -17.35 11.53 1.82
C HIS A 355 -16.27 12.55 2.10
N ALA A 356 -16.31 13.69 1.44
CA ALA A 356 -15.45 14.81 1.76
C ALA A 356 -16.22 16.13 1.71
N ILE A 357 -15.78 17.06 2.56
CA ILE A 357 -16.16 18.46 2.47
C ILE A 357 -14.90 19.31 2.34
N SER A 358 -14.97 20.35 1.52
CA SER A 358 -13.94 21.36 1.44
C SER A 358 -14.59 22.74 1.42
N VAL A 359 -14.12 23.64 2.30
CA VAL A 359 -14.66 24.97 2.49
C VAL A 359 -13.57 25.99 2.21
N ARG A 360 -13.87 26.94 1.34
CA ARG A 360 -13.04 28.13 1.10
C ARG A 360 -13.90 29.36 1.35
N PRO A 361 -13.62 30.17 2.38
CA PRO A 361 -14.30 31.44 2.60
C PRO A 361 -13.98 32.48 1.51
N GLY A 362 -14.92 33.37 1.26
CA GLY A 362 -14.70 34.51 0.37
C GLY A 362 -15.54 34.50 -0.92
N PRO A 363 -15.40 35.54 -1.76
CA PRO A 363 -16.26 35.70 -2.96
C PRO A 363 -16.00 34.63 -4.04
N ASP A 364 -14.78 34.10 -4.12
CA ASP A 364 -14.41 33.02 -5.06
C ASP A 364 -14.36 31.65 -4.36
N GLY A 365 -15.02 31.53 -3.20
CA GLY A 365 -15.06 30.33 -2.40
C GLY A 365 -16.45 29.70 -2.35
N GLY A 366 -16.61 28.77 -1.44
CA GLY A 366 -17.87 28.04 -1.24
C GLY A 366 -17.67 26.81 -0.39
N LEU A 367 -18.69 25.97 -0.38
CA LEU A 367 -18.69 24.64 0.20
C LEU A 367 -18.77 23.59 -0.91
N MET A 368 -17.82 22.67 -0.93
CA MET A 368 -17.84 21.45 -1.74
C MET A 368 -18.25 20.27 -0.86
N VAL A 369 -19.16 19.44 -1.35
CA VAL A 369 -19.59 18.19 -0.68
C VAL A 369 -19.52 17.06 -1.71
N LEU A 370 -18.65 16.10 -1.47
CA LEU A 370 -18.37 15.03 -2.41
C LEU A 370 -18.61 13.67 -1.77
N SER A 371 -19.10 12.72 -2.58
CA SER A 371 -19.28 11.31 -2.22
C SER A 371 -18.78 10.34 -3.30
N ASP A 372 -18.25 10.85 -4.40
CA ASP A 372 -17.57 10.03 -5.40
C ASP A 372 -16.21 9.56 -4.86
N THR A 373 -15.98 8.24 -4.90
CA THR A 373 -14.79 7.63 -4.30
C THR A 373 -13.50 8.12 -4.95
N ALA A 374 -13.47 8.33 -6.26
CA ALA A 374 -12.26 8.78 -6.96
C ALA A 374 -11.94 10.25 -6.61
N ALA A 375 -12.97 11.10 -6.59
CA ALA A 375 -12.84 12.50 -6.20
C ALA A 375 -12.36 12.67 -4.75
N VAL A 376 -12.97 11.93 -3.81
CA VAL A 376 -12.58 11.96 -2.40
C VAL A 376 -11.16 11.43 -2.22
N ALA A 377 -10.80 10.34 -2.88
CA ALA A 377 -9.44 9.79 -2.82
C ALA A 377 -8.39 10.78 -3.35
N GLU A 378 -8.68 11.51 -4.42
CA GLU A 378 -7.77 12.55 -4.94
C GLU A 378 -7.57 13.70 -3.95
N ILE A 379 -8.66 14.16 -3.31
CA ILE A 379 -8.59 15.18 -2.26
C ILE A 379 -7.74 14.70 -1.08
N VAL A 380 -7.93 13.44 -0.66
CA VAL A 380 -7.18 12.84 0.45
C VAL A 380 -5.71 12.67 0.07
N ARG A 381 -5.38 12.25 -1.17
CA ARG A 381 -3.98 12.24 -1.67
C ARG A 381 -3.35 13.62 -1.57
N ALA A 382 -4.06 14.65 -2.03
CA ALA A 382 -3.57 16.04 -1.96
C ALA A 382 -3.33 16.52 -0.52
N LEU A 383 -4.13 16.06 0.44
CA LEU A 383 -3.92 16.35 1.85
C LEU A 383 -2.69 15.62 2.40
N LEU A 384 -2.62 14.30 2.24
CA LEU A 384 -1.60 13.45 2.83
C LEU A 384 -0.20 13.71 2.27
N THR A 385 -0.08 14.10 1.00
CA THR A 385 1.22 14.33 0.34
C THR A 385 1.80 15.71 0.61
N ARG A 386 1.04 16.63 1.20
CA ARG A 386 1.54 17.95 1.65
C ARG A 386 2.33 17.88 2.95
N HIS A 387 2.20 16.78 3.68
CA HIS A 387 2.97 16.55 4.89
C HIS A 387 4.36 15.99 4.53
N PRO A 388 5.44 16.54 5.12
CA PRO A 388 6.78 15.99 4.94
C PRO A 388 6.92 14.60 5.55
#